data_3eca19688af40bc74a3c447f96fd895f
#
_entry.id   3eca19688af40bc74a3c447f96fd895f
#
_cell.length_a   1.000
_cell.length_b   1.000
_cell.length_c   1.000
_cell.angle_alpha   90.00
_cell.angle_beta   90.00
_cell.angle_gamma   90.00
#
_symmetry.space_group_name_H-M   'P 1'
#
loop_
_entity.id
_entity.type
_entity.pdbx_description
1 polymer ?
#
loop_
_entity_poly.entity_id
_entity_poly.type
_entity_poly.pdbx_seq_one_letter_code
_entity_poly.pdbx_strand_id
1 'polypeptide(L)'
;MADFDYETFDYSDGLDENGYWSGIKALDYVTLPEDFGSIALKESDLTPTEDELQQQMDSLLNQYTASQPVTGRAAQSGDVANIDYTGTVDGVAFTGGTATGYDLTLGSGTFIDGFEDQIIGHNVGDTFDVTVTFPDGYGDSTDAEGNTITLSGKEAVFSVTLNSLSESVTPELTDEWVESNFGISDGLHTADQLRSYFSDALYANNYDNAIVDYLMANSTFKELPAEITSYYIRMFLNHYNQYATAYSMDLNAFAQTQGYTSADAMLAASDAYFEHLTKQDLIFQAVAEAKSLAPTQEELDDANSTYADTYGENRAHLNALQACVLDWLEENATVA
;
A
#
# COMPACT_ATOMS: atom_id res chain seq x y z
N MET A 1 23.58 6.32 8.71
CA MET A 1 22.52 7.26 9.17
C MET A 1 23.08 8.54 9.81
N ALA A 2 24.10 8.48 10.63
CA ALA A 2 24.63 9.66 11.36
C ALA A 2 25.04 10.84 10.47
N ASP A 3 25.26 10.62 9.19
CA ASP A 3 25.72 11.63 8.22
C ASP A 3 24.56 12.31 7.44
N PHE A 4 23.31 11.90 7.66
CA PHE A 4 22.15 12.45 6.95
C PHE A 4 21.22 13.21 7.90
N ASP A 5 20.99 14.48 7.61
CA ASP A 5 19.90 15.26 8.22
C ASP A 5 18.60 14.92 7.49
N TYR A 6 17.74 14.14 8.14
CA TYR A 6 16.46 13.67 7.58
C TYR A 6 15.25 14.09 8.43
N GLU A 7 15.47 14.67 9.61
CA GLU A 7 14.36 15.07 10.50
C GLU A 7 13.60 16.28 9.92
N THR A 8 14.30 17.13 9.18
CA THR A 8 13.75 18.34 8.57
C THR A 8 13.89 18.30 7.03
N PHE A 9 13.40 17.23 6.41
CA PHE A 9 13.53 17.04 4.97
C PHE A 9 12.61 17.99 4.19
N ASP A 10 13.19 18.68 3.19
CA ASP A 10 12.47 19.49 2.20
C ASP A 10 12.52 18.80 0.84
N TYR A 11 11.35 18.54 0.27
CA TYR A 11 11.22 17.90 -1.04
C TYR A 11 11.72 18.76 -2.20
N SER A 12 11.87 20.08 -2.01
CA SER A 12 12.45 20.99 -2.99
C SER A 12 13.97 21.13 -2.90
N ASP A 13 14.61 20.48 -1.92
CA ASP A 13 16.06 20.52 -1.73
C ASP A 13 16.82 20.03 -2.98
N GLY A 14 17.79 20.81 -3.41
CA GLY A 14 18.64 20.47 -4.56
C GLY A 14 17.99 20.70 -5.93
N LEU A 15 16.73 21.14 -5.98
CA LEU A 15 16.03 21.46 -7.22
C LEU A 15 16.02 22.97 -7.50
N ASP A 16 16.06 23.35 -8.75
CA ASP A 16 15.89 24.74 -9.20
C ASP A 16 14.40 25.04 -9.55
N GLU A 17 14.14 26.30 -9.90
CA GLU A 17 12.80 26.78 -10.25
C GLU A 17 12.22 26.16 -11.53
N ASN A 18 12.98 25.41 -12.29
CA ASN A 18 12.53 24.72 -13.50
C ASN A 18 12.38 23.20 -13.28
N GLY A 19 12.59 22.72 -12.05
CA GLY A 19 12.56 21.30 -11.71
C GLY A 19 13.82 20.51 -12.05
N TYR A 20 14.91 21.19 -12.41
CA TYR A 20 16.20 20.54 -12.66
C TYR A 20 16.99 20.36 -11.38
N TRP A 21 17.82 19.34 -11.30
CA TRP A 21 18.84 19.21 -10.25
C TRP A 21 19.87 20.32 -10.38
N SER A 22 19.88 21.22 -9.40
CA SER A 22 20.70 22.45 -9.43
C SER A 22 22.18 22.16 -9.56
N GLY A 23 22.80 22.78 -10.57
CA GLY A 23 24.23 22.62 -10.83
C GLY A 23 24.63 21.26 -11.43
N ILE A 24 23.68 20.39 -11.71
CA ILE A 24 23.90 19.10 -12.35
C ILE A 24 23.49 19.21 -13.82
N LYS A 25 24.44 18.94 -14.71
CA LYS A 25 24.15 18.74 -16.13
C LYS A 25 24.08 17.24 -16.38
N ALA A 26 22.87 16.71 -16.58
CA ALA A 26 22.64 15.26 -16.65
C ALA A 26 23.41 14.58 -17.78
N LEU A 27 23.57 15.25 -18.94
CA LEU A 27 24.36 14.76 -20.07
C LEU A 27 25.88 14.57 -19.77
N ASP A 28 26.36 15.09 -18.64
CA ASP A 28 27.75 14.82 -18.21
C ASP A 28 27.86 13.47 -17.47
N TYR A 29 26.74 12.92 -16.97
CA TYR A 29 26.62 11.68 -16.15
C TYR A 29 26.00 10.52 -16.90
N VAL A 30 25.12 10.79 -17.87
CA VAL A 30 24.42 9.76 -18.63
C VAL A 30 24.64 9.97 -20.14
N THR A 31 24.82 8.85 -20.85
CA THR A 31 24.76 8.82 -22.31
C THR A 31 23.50 8.06 -22.71
N LEU A 32 22.54 8.77 -23.29
CA LEU A 32 21.30 8.20 -23.81
C LEU A 32 21.57 7.30 -25.03
N PRO A 33 20.73 6.29 -25.30
CA PRO A 33 20.82 5.51 -26.54
C PRO A 33 20.62 6.42 -27.78
N GLU A 34 21.21 6.06 -28.90
CA GLU A 34 21.15 6.90 -30.13
C GLU A 34 19.68 7.09 -30.62
N ASP A 35 18.83 6.13 -30.36
CA ASP A 35 17.43 6.10 -30.78
C ASP A 35 16.42 6.53 -29.72
N PHE A 36 16.88 7.18 -28.64
CA PHE A 36 15.99 7.62 -27.56
C PHE A 36 14.83 8.53 -28.02
N GLY A 37 14.97 9.18 -29.17
CA GLY A 37 13.90 9.98 -29.79
C GLY A 37 13.07 9.22 -30.83
N SER A 38 13.15 7.90 -30.89
CA SER A 38 12.38 7.05 -31.82
C SER A 38 12.33 5.60 -31.32
N ILE A 39 12.06 5.41 -30.02
CA ILE A 39 12.03 4.10 -29.36
C ILE A 39 11.00 3.20 -30.06
N ALA A 40 11.39 1.97 -30.37
CA ALA A 40 10.48 0.97 -30.92
C ALA A 40 10.04 0.00 -29.82
N LEU A 41 8.76 0.07 -29.47
CA LEU A 41 8.12 -0.79 -28.48
C LEU A 41 7.40 -1.93 -29.17
N LYS A 42 7.20 -3.06 -28.47
CA LYS A 42 6.41 -4.18 -28.96
C LYS A 42 5.01 -4.12 -28.39
N GLU A 43 3.99 -4.25 -29.24
CA GLU A 43 2.60 -4.31 -28.82
C GLU A 43 2.35 -5.36 -27.74
N SER A 44 3.05 -6.52 -27.80
CA SER A 44 2.92 -7.58 -26.80
C SER A 44 3.37 -7.19 -25.38
N ASP A 45 4.23 -6.19 -25.26
CA ASP A 45 4.78 -5.74 -23.99
C ASP A 45 3.89 -4.65 -23.37
N LEU A 46 2.99 -4.08 -24.15
CA LEU A 46 2.06 -3.01 -23.78
C LEU A 46 0.66 -3.53 -23.44
N THR A 47 0.24 -4.58 -24.15
CA THR A 47 -1.10 -5.16 -24.00
C THR A 47 -1.23 -5.82 -22.62
N PRO A 48 -2.18 -5.36 -21.77
CA PRO A 48 -2.42 -5.99 -20.48
C PRO A 48 -2.80 -7.45 -20.62
N THR A 49 -2.31 -8.27 -19.73
CA THR A 49 -2.74 -9.67 -19.64
C THR A 49 -4.11 -9.78 -18.98
N GLU A 50 -4.79 -10.89 -19.22
CA GLU A 50 -6.08 -11.19 -18.57
C GLU A 50 -5.97 -11.21 -17.06
N ASP A 51 -4.85 -11.74 -16.52
CA ASP A 51 -4.62 -11.80 -15.08
C ASP A 51 -4.45 -10.42 -14.45
N GLU A 52 -3.76 -9.48 -15.12
CA GLU A 52 -3.62 -8.09 -14.66
C GLU A 52 -4.96 -7.37 -14.63
N LEU A 53 -5.77 -7.52 -15.70
CA LEU A 53 -7.11 -6.97 -15.75
C LEU A 53 -8.00 -7.54 -14.64
N GLN A 54 -7.95 -8.86 -14.41
CA GLN A 54 -8.74 -9.49 -13.36
C GLN A 54 -8.31 -8.98 -11.98
N GLN A 55 -7.02 -8.83 -11.72
CA GLN A 55 -6.52 -8.29 -10.47
C GLN A 55 -7.00 -6.86 -10.21
N GLN A 56 -7.04 -5.99 -11.23
CA GLN A 56 -7.58 -4.64 -11.09
C GLN A 56 -9.07 -4.65 -10.75
N MET A 57 -9.83 -5.51 -11.43
CA MET A 57 -11.26 -5.66 -11.19
C MET A 57 -11.56 -6.22 -9.81
N ASP A 58 -10.82 -7.25 -9.37
CA ASP A 58 -10.95 -7.82 -8.02
C ASP A 58 -10.56 -6.80 -6.95
N SER A 59 -9.51 -6.01 -7.18
CA SER A 59 -9.09 -4.93 -6.27
C SER A 59 -10.16 -3.87 -6.14
N LEU A 60 -10.79 -3.47 -7.24
CA LEU A 60 -11.91 -2.53 -7.21
C LEU A 60 -13.08 -3.13 -6.43
N LEU A 61 -13.55 -4.33 -6.76
CA LEU A 61 -14.70 -4.95 -6.10
C LEU A 61 -14.48 -5.13 -4.61
N ASN A 62 -13.25 -5.46 -4.19
CA ASN A 62 -12.89 -5.59 -2.79
C ASN A 62 -13.03 -4.27 -2.00
N GLN A 63 -12.84 -3.10 -2.63
CA GLN A 63 -13.09 -1.80 -2.00
C GLN A 63 -14.58 -1.56 -1.71
N TYR A 64 -15.47 -2.24 -2.41
CA TYR A 64 -16.91 -2.19 -2.22
C TYR A 64 -17.45 -3.35 -1.38
N THR A 65 -16.56 -4.16 -0.78
CA THR A 65 -16.96 -5.19 0.18
C THR A 65 -17.66 -4.55 1.37
N ALA A 66 -18.86 -5.00 1.67
CA ALA A 66 -19.67 -4.47 2.75
C ALA A 66 -20.12 -5.58 3.70
N SER A 67 -20.22 -5.26 4.99
CA SER A 67 -20.80 -6.15 5.99
C SER A 67 -22.31 -6.23 5.81
N GLN A 68 -22.85 -7.44 5.68
CA GLN A 68 -24.28 -7.69 5.56
C GLN A 68 -24.77 -8.59 6.69
N PRO A 69 -25.95 -8.32 7.29
CA PRO A 69 -26.52 -9.18 8.31
C PRO A 69 -26.86 -10.58 7.77
N VAL A 70 -26.40 -11.60 8.46
CA VAL A 70 -26.75 -12.98 8.17
C VAL A 70 -28.03 -13.36 8.93
N THR A 71 -29.03 -13.84 8.20
CA THR A 71 -30.29 -14.31 8.77
C THR A 71 -30.66 -15.68 8.20
N GLY A 72 -31.32 -16.52 9.02
CA GLY A 72 -31.90 -17.79 8.56
C GLY A 72 -30.90 -18.94 8.38
N ARG A 73 -29.63 -18.76 8.78
CA ARG A 73 -28.64 -19.84 8.89
C ARG A 73 -27.84 -19.75 10.18
N ALA A 74 -27.20 -20.84 10.55
CA ALA A 74 -26.24 -20.90 11.62
C ALA A 74 -24.91 -20.24 11.24
N ALA A 75 -24.10 -19.91 12.25
CA ALA A 75 -22.75 -19.36 12.11
C ALA A 75 -21.82 -20.28 11.33
N GLN A 76 -20.99 -19.69 10.46
CA GLN A 76 -20.00 -20.36 9.63
C GLN A 76 -18.63 -19.69 9.78
N SER A 77 -17.58 -20.39 9.36
CA SER A 77 -16.25 -19.79 9.26
C SER A 77 -16.27 -18.62 8.27
N GLY A 78 -15.63 -17.51 8.63
CA GLY A 78 -15.64 -16.25 7.89
C GLY A 78 -16.73 -15.26 8.32
N ASP A 79 -17.75 -15.67 9.05
CA ASP A 79 -18.74 -14.75 9.61
C ASP A 79 -18.12 -13.90 10.72
N VAL A 80 -18.64 -12.69 10.88
CA VAL A 80 -18.39 -11.86 12.06
C VAL A 80 -19.54 -12.11 13.04
N ALA A 81 -19.22 -12.78 14.15
CA ALA A 81 -20.15 -13.07 15.24
C ALA A 81 -20.07 -11.98 16.30
N ASN A 82 -21.16 -11.26 16.54
CA ASN A 82 -21.28 -10.39 17.70
C ASN A 82 -21.69 -11.23 18.90
N ILE A 83 -20.82 -11.30 19.92
CA ILE A 83 -20.99 -12.19 21.06
C ILE A 83 -20.90 -11.45 22.39
N ASP A 84 -21.66 -11.96 23.37
CA ASP A 84 -21.36 -11.75 24.78
C ASP A 84 -20.72 -13.02 25.33
N TYR A 85 -19.67 -12.87 26.14
CA TYR A 85 -19.08 -14.04 26.79
C TYR A 85 -18.63 -13.75 28.22
N THR A 86 -18.68 -14.80 29.04
CA THR A 86 -18.15 -14.78 30.40
C THR A 86 -17.40 -16.08 30.66
N GLY A 87 -16.09 -15.97 30.82
CA GLY A 87 -15.17 -17.09 31.07
C GLY A 87 -14.90 -17.32 32.54
N THR A 88 -14.80 -18.59 32.92
CA THR A 88 -14.44 -19.03 34.25
C THR A 88 -13.37 -20.12 34.19
N VAL A 89 -12.46 -20.13 35.18
CA VAL A 89 -11.54 -21.22 35.44
C VAL A 89 -11.85 -21.78 36.84
N ASP A 90 -12.04 -23.06 36.96
CA ASP A 90 -12.48 -23.72 38.20
C ASP A 90 -13.73 -23.05 38.81
N GLY A 91 -14.62 -22.48 37.97
CA GLY A 91 -15.86 -21.79 38.36
C GLY A 91 -15.66 -20.33 38.82
N VAL A 92 -14.46 -19.78 38.75
CA VAL A 92 -14.15 -18.39 39.13
C VAL A 92 -13.94 -17.56 37.87
N ALA A 93 -14.66 -16.44 37.74
CA ALA A 93 -14.48 -15.51 36.64
C ALA A 93 -13.15 -14.75 36.77
N PHE A 94 -12.50 -14.44 35.63
CA PHE A 94 -11.21 -13.79 35.62
C PHE A 94 -11.22 -12.52 34.75
N THR A 95 -10.36 -11.60 35.09
CA THR A 95 -10.17 -10.32 34.33
C THR A 95 -9.77 -10.63 32.89
N GLY A 96 -10.45 -9.99 31.92
CA GLY A 96 -10.26 -10.25 30.50
C GLY A 96 -11.05 -11.46 29.96
N GLY A 97 -11.70 -12.23 30.83
CA GLY A 97 -12.58 -13.36 30.46
C GLY A 97 -14.02 -12.96 30.11
N THR A 98 -14.38 -11.67 30.17
CA THR A 98 -15.77 -11.22 29.96
C THR A 98 -15.81 -10.03 29.01
N ALA A 99 -16.71 -10.08 28.03
CA ALA A 99 -17.08 -8.96 27.19
C ALA A 99 -18.53 -9.03 26.75
N THR A 100 -19.08 -7.91 26.32
CA THR A 100 -20.41 -7.79 25.72
C THR A 100 -20.34 -7.08 24.41
N GLY A 101 -21.07 -7.56 23.39
CA GLY A 101 -21.09 -6.98 22.05
C GLY A 101 -19.75 -7.05 21.33
N TYR A 102 -18.96 -8.08 21.57
CA TYR A 102 -17.66 -8.25 20.95
C TYR A 102 -17.83 -8.84 19.54
N ASP A 103 -17.26 -8.18 18.53
CA ASP A 103 -17.26 -8.67 17.15
C ASP A 103 -16.05 -9.58 16.92
N LEU A 104 -16.32 -10.86 16.67
CA LEU A 104 -15.34 -11.91 16.46
C LEU A 104 -15.50 -12.51 15.06
N THR A 105 -14.44 -12.41 14.23
CA THR A 105 -14.41 -13.13 12.96
C THR A 105 -14.09 -14.59 13.20
N LEU A 106 -15.03 -15.47 12.86
CA LEU A 106 -14.89 -16.92 13.06
C LEU A 106 -13.87 -17.51 12.09
N GLY A 107 -12.86 -18.20 12.62
CA GLY A 107 -11.72 -18.74 11.88
C GLY A 107 -10.54 -17.77 11.74
N SER A 108 -10.57 -16.62 12.43
CA SER A 108 -9.45 -15.66 12.44
C SER A 108 -8.26 -16.11 13.28
N GLY A 109 -8.48 -17.01 14.24
CA GLY A 109 -7.46 -17.45 15.21
C GLY A 109 -7.07 -16.36 16.23
N THR A 110 -7.92 -15.35 16.43
CA THR A 110 -7.67 -14.28 17.42
C THR A 110 -7.97 -14.71 18.85
N PHE A 111 -8.79 -15.72 19.01
CA PHE A 111 -9.10 -16.33 20.29
C PHE A 111 -8.29 -17.62 20.52
N ILE A 112 -8.37 -18.16 21.73
CA ILE A 112 -7.73 -19.43 22.11
C ILE A 112 -8.23 -20.54 21.19
N ASP A 113 -7.33 -21.44 20.79
CA ASP A 113 -7.62 -22.55 19.91
C ASP A 113 -8.89 -23.32 20.33
N GLY A 114 -9.80 -23.52 19.37
CA GLY A 114 -11.06 -24.19 19.55
C GLY A 114 -12.19 -23.35 20.12
N PHE A 115 -11.98 -22.06 20.42
CA PHE A 115 -13.05 -21.15 20.86
C PHE A 115 -13.99 -20.82 19.68
N GLU A 116 -13.42 -20.34 18.59
CA GLU A 116 -14.17 -19.92 17.40
C GLU A 116 -14.90 -21.10 16.74
N ASP A 117 -14.25 -22.27 16.69
CA ASP A 117 -14.83 -23.49 16.12
C ASP A 117 -16.11 -23.96 16.84
N GLN A 118 -16.20 -23.72 18.12
CA GLN A 118 -17.37 -24.12 18.90
C GLN A 118 -18.57 -23.17 18.75
N ILE A 119 -18.35 -21.95 18.19
CA ILE A 119 -19.42 -21.02 17.84
C ILE A 119 -20.05 -21.40 16.49
N ILE A 120 -19.28 -21.99 15.62
CA ILE A 120 -19.75 -22.43 14.28
C ILE A 120 -20.89 -23.48 14.50
N GLY A 121 -22.00 -23.27 13.77
CA GLY A 121 -23.17 -24.13 13.82
C GLY A 121 -24.27 -23.66 14.82
N HIS A 122 -23.99 -22.67 15.67
CA HIS A 122 -25.02 -22.04 16.53
C HIS A 122 -25.80 -20.96 15.77
N ASN A 123 -27.01 -20.70 16.22
CA ASN A 123 -27.90 -19.70 15.66
C ASN A 123 -27.89 -18.41 16.50
N VAL A 124 -28.20 -17.30 15.85
CA VAL A 124 -28.42 -16.02 16.55
C VAL A 124 -29.47 -16.19 17.63
N GLY A 125 -29.14 -15.75 18.85
CA GLY A 125 -29.94 -15.87 20.04
C GLY A 125 -29.62 -17.10 20.92
N ASP A 126 -28.79 -18.03 20.45
CA ASP A 126 -28.32 -19.15 21.24
C ASP A 126 -27.38 -18.68 22.36
N THR A 127 -27.52 -19.34 23.54
CA THR A 127 -26.56 -19.26 24.64
C THR A 127 -26.05 -20.66 24.93
N PHE A 128 -24.71 -20.81 24.92
CA PHE A 128 -24.03 -22.12 25.04
C PHE A 128 -22.68 -21.98 25.72
N ASP A 129 -22.14 -23.09 26.19
CA ASP A 129 -20.83 -23.14 26.80
C ASP A 129 -19.78 -23.52 25.76
N VAL A 130 -18.67 -22.75 25.73
CA VAL A 130 -17.45 -23.00 24.95
C VAL A 130 -16.36 -23.42 25.94
N THR A 131 -15.80 -24.61 25.77
CA THR A 131 -14.75 -25.14 26.65
C THR A 131 -13.42 -25.15 25.87
N VAL A 132 -12.41 -24.48 26.41
CA VAL A 132 -11.07 -24.42 25.84
C VAL A 132 -10.00 -24.62 26.90
N THR A 133 -8.79 -24.97 26.48
CA THR A 133 -7.64 -25.07 27.38
C THR A 133 -6.63 -23.96 27.05
N PHE A 134 -6.26 -23.16 28.03
CA PHE A 134 -5.21 -22.17 27.87
C PHE A 134 -3.87 -22.84 27.54
N PRO A 135 -3.11 -22.33 26.57
CA PRO A 135 -1.80 -22.90 26.25
C PRO A 135 -0.82 -22.81 27.44
N ASP A 136 0.17 -23.69 27.45
CA ASP A 136 1.25 -23.63 28.42
C ASP A 136 2.01 -22.30 28.33
N GLY A 137 2.25 -21.67 29.46
CA GLY A 137 2.93 -20.38 29.55
C GLY A 137 2.00 -19.18 29.35
N TYR A 138 0.69 -19.37 29.25
CA TYR A 138 -0.26 -18.26 29.24
C TYR A 138 -0.19 -17.47 30.55
N GLY A 139 -0.27 -16.15 30.48
CA GLY A 139 -0.14 -15.27 31.65
C GLY A 139 -1.24 -15.48 32.68
N ASP A 140 -0.91 -15.27 33.95
CA ASP A 140 -1.90 -15.28 35.05
C ASP A 140 -2.87 -14.09 34.92
N SER A 141 -4.08 -14.24 35.47
CA SER A 141 -5.09 -13.20 35.57
C SER A 141 -5.50 -12.98 37.05
N THR A 142 -6.56 -12.20 37.29
CA THR A 142 -7.07 -11.93 38.62
C THR A 142 -8.59 -12.11 38.65
N ASP A 143 -9.15 -12.52 39.82
CA ASP A 143 -10.58 -12.44 40.08
C ASP A 143 -11.03 -11.01 40.43
N ALA A 144 -12.34 -10.84 40.72
CA ALA A 144 -12.92 -9.55 41.10
C ALA A 144 -12.37 -9.01 42.44
N GLU A 145 -11.86 -9.86 43.30
CA GLU A 145 -11.26 -9.55 44.60
C GLU A 145 -9.76 -9.25 44.49
N GLY A 146 -9.14 -9.41 43.28
CA GLY A 146 -7.73 -9.19 43.04
C GLY A 146 -6.83 -10.39 43.35
N ASN A 147 -7.38 -11.57 43.58
CA ASN A 147 -6.57 -12.77 43.76
C ASN A 147 -6.09 -13.30 42.42
N THR A 148 -4.86 -13.80 42.39
CA THR A 148 -4.25 -14.37 41.16
C THR A 148 -4.97 -15.66 40.75
N ILE A 149 -5.33 -15.75 39.48
CA ILE A 149 -5.82 -16.96 38.82
C ILE A 149 -4.81 -17.40 37.81
N THR A 150 -4.24 -18.59 37.97
CA THR A 150 -3.34 -19.20 36.97
C THR A 150 -4.17 -19.75 35.82
N LEU A 151 -3.87 -19.27 34.62
CA LEU A 151 -4.55 -19.68 33.40
C LEU A 151 -3.75 -20.75 32.62
N SER A 152 -2.42 -20.74 32.69
CA SER A 152 -1.54 -21.67 31.96
C SER A 152 -1.96 -23.13 32.12
N GLY A 153 -2.24 -23.81 31.00
CA GLY A 153 -2.63 -25.21 30.94
C GLY A 153 -4.01 -25.51 31.57
N LYS A 154 -4.79 -24.50 31.97
CA LYS A 154 -6.10 -24.65 32.60
C LYS A 154 -7.21 -24.73 31.59
N GLU A 155 -8.18 -25.58 31.90
CA GLU A 155 -9.50 -25.57 31.22
C GLU A 155 -10.32 -24.37 31.68
N ALA A 156 -10.88 -23.67 30.73
CA ALA A 156 -11.80 -22.55 30.92
C ALA A 156 -13.12 -22.85 30.23
N VAL A 157 -14.21 -22.48 30.92
CA VAL A 157 -15.55 -22.55 30.36
C VAL A 157 -16.09 -21.13 30.17
N PHE A 158 -16.46 -20.82 28.93
CA PHE A 158 -17.07 -19.55 28.56
C PHE A 158 -18.56 -19.75 28.26
N SER A 159 -19.42 -19.07 28.99
CA SER A 159 -20.84 -18.95 28.61
C SER A 159 -20.92 -17.88 27.54
N VAL A 160 -21.29 -18.28 26.32
CA VAL A 160 -21.33 -17.42 25.13
C VAL A 160 -22.76 -17.23 24.67
N THR A 161 -23.15 -15.98 24.37
CA THR A 161 -24.43 -15.66 23.71
C THR A 161 -24.11 -15.08 22.33
N LEU A 162 -24.66 -15.64 21.27
CA LEU A 162 -24.55 -15.17 19.91
C LEU A 162 -25.62 -14.12 19.60
N ASN A 163 -25.27 -12.84 19.61
CA ASN A 163 -26.20 -11.72 19.47
C ASN A 163 -26.61 -11.47 18.00
N SER A 164 -25.67 -11.50 17.11
CA SER A 164 -25.89 -11.31 15.66
C SER A 164 -24.76 -11.92 14.85
N LEU A 165 -25.04 -12.13 13.56
CA LEU A 165 -24.06 -12.55 12.57
C LEU A 165 -24.07 -11.56 11.41
N SER A 166 -22.89 -11.29 10.87
CA SER A 166 -22.72 -10.62 9.58
C SER A 166 -21.66 -11.32 8.77
N GLU A 167 -21.74 -11.15 7.45
CA GLU A 167 -20.74 -11.64 6.51
C GLU A 167 -20.23 -10.49 5.63
N SER A 168 -18.98 -10.58 5.22
CA SER A 168 -18.40 -9.66 4.26
C SER A 168 -18.77 -10.11 2.85
N VAL A 169 -19.52 -9.28 2.14
CA VAL A 169 -19.98 -9.57 0.77
C VAL A 169 -19.29 -8.62 -0.20
N THR A 170 -18.45 -9.18 -1.06
CA THR A 170 -17.89 -8.47 -2.22
C THR A 170 -18.94 -8.52 -3.32
N PRO A 171 -19.28 -7.39 -3.94
CA PRO A 171 -20.30 -7.38 -4.99
C PRO A 171 -19.84 -8.17 -6.22
N GLU A 172 -20.79 -8.72 -6.95
CA GLU A 172 -20.52 -9.27 -8.29
C GLU A 172 -20.43 -8.15 -9.31
N LEU A 173 -19.52 -8.29 -10.27
CA LEU A 173 -19.40 -7.35 -11.39
C LEU A 173 -20.52 -7.59 -12.38
N THR A 174 -21.53 -6.75 -12.32
CA THR A 174 -22.67 -6.73 -13.24
C THR A 174 -22.84 -5.35 -13.86
N ASP A 175 -23.52 -5.27 -15.00
CA ASP A 175 -23.83 -3.98 -15.64
C ASP A 175 -24.62 -3.07 -14.70
N GLU A 176 -25.57 -3.62 -13.94
CA GLU A 176 -26.38 -2.87 -12.98
C GLU A 176 -25.52 -2.28 -11.84
N TRP A 177 -24.53 -3.04 -11.39
CA TRP A 177 -23.58 -2.58 -10.37
C TRP A 177 -22.70 -1.46 -10.92
N VAL A 178 -22.18 -1.59 -12.14
CA VAL A 178 -21.36 -0.55 -12.81
C VAL A 178 -22.16 0.71 -13.03
N GLU A 179 -23.38 0.62 -13.58
CA GLU A 179 -24.28 1.76 -13.77
C GLU A 179 -24.53 2.50 -12.45
N SER A 180 -24.77 1.75 -11.38
CA SER A 180 -25.10 2.33 -10.06
C SER A 180 -23.92 3.07 -9.42
N ASN A 181 -22.69 2.65 -9.65
CA ASN A 181 -21.50 3.18 -8.99
C ASN A 181 -20.73 4.18 -9.87
N PHE A 182 -20.75 4.03 -11.18
CA PHE A 182 -19.93 4.80 -12.14
C PHE A 182 -20.72 5.47 -13.27
N GLY A 183 -21.99 5.16 -13.42
CA GLY A 183 -22.82 5.68 -14.52
C GLY A 183 -22.93 7.20 -14.54
N ILE A 184 -23.10 7.82 -13.37
CA ILE A 184 -23.27 9.28 -13.24
C ILE A 184 -21.92 10.01 -13.23
N SER A 185 -20.92 9.47 -12.52
CA SER A 185 -19.62 10.12 -12.31
C SER A 185 -18.69 9.95 -13.51
N ASP A 186 -18.65 8.74 -14.09
CA ASP A 186 -17.62 8.35 -15.05
C ASP A 186 -18.18 7.95 -16.41
N GLY A 187 -19.51 7.91 -16.55
CA GLY A 187 -20.19 7.53 -17.79
C GLY A 187 -20.00 6.05 -18.18
N LEU A 188 -19.68 5.19 -17.18
CA LEU A 188 -19.51 3.75 -17.37
C LEU A 188 -20.82 3.04 -17.00
N HIS A 189 -21.39 2.30 -17.94
CA HIS A 189 -22.72 1.71 -17.81
C HIS A 189 -22.72 0.18 -17.83
N THR A 190 -21.61 -0.45 -18.22
CA THR A 190 -21.51 -1.92 -18.34
C THR A 190 -20.17 -2.44 -17.80
N ALA A 191 -20.17 -3.72 -17.40
CA ALA A 191 -18.96 -4.42 -16.99
C ALA A 191 -17.87 -4.41 -18.09
N ASP A 192 -18.28 -4.53 -19.36
CA ASP A 192 -17.36 -4.45 -20.50
C ASP A 192 -16.73 -3.05 -20.65
N GLN A 193 -17.50 -1.97 -20.42
CA GLN A 193 -16.94 -0.61 -20.43
C GLN A 193 -15.95 -0.38 -19.31
N LEU A 194 -16.26 -0.83 -18.10
CA LEU A 194 -15.32 -0.76 -16.96
C LEU A 194 -14.05 -1.55 -17.23
N ARG A 195 -14.19 -2.75 -17.81
CA ARG A 195 -13.05 -3.58 -18.21
C ARG A 195 -12.18 -2.89 -19.27
N SER A 196 -12.81 -2.28 -20.28
CA SER A 196 -12.10 -1.49 -21.31
C SER A 196 -11.35 -0.32 -20.70
N TYR A 197 -11.98 0.42 -19.78
CA TYR A 197 -11.36 1.51 -19.05
C TYR A 197 -10.07 1.07 -18.32
N PHE A 198 -10.11 -0.06 -17.59
CA PHE A 198 -8.91 -0.60 -16.96
C PHE A 198 -7.88 -1.10 -17.97
N SER A 199 -8.31 -1.71 -19.06
CA SER A 199 -7.43 -2.14 -20.15
C SER A 199 -6.67 -0.95 -20.74
N ASP A 200 -7.35 0.14 -21.03
CA ASP A 200 -6.75 1.36 -21.59
C ASP A 200 -5.78 2.01 -20.58
N ALA A 201 -6.17 2.06 -19.31
CA ALA A 201 -5.31 2.60 -18.25
C ALA A 201 -4.04 1.75 -18.02
N LEU A 202 -4.16 0.43 -18.02
CA LEU A 202 -3.02 -0.46 -17.91
C LEU A 202 -2.12 -0.38 -19.14
N TYR A 203 -2.70 -0.30 -20.34
CA TYR A 203 -1.94 -0.13 -21.58
C TYR A 203 -1.11 1.15 -21.55
N ALA A 204 -1.71 2.27 -21.15
CA ALA A 204 -0.99 3.54 -21.00
C ALA A 204 0.15 3.42 -19.98
N ASN A 205 -0.11 2.84 -18.81
CA ASN A 205 0.93 2.63 -17.80
C ASN A 205 2.06 1.70 -18.29
N ASN A 206 1.73 0.65 -19.03
CA ASN A 206 2.73 -0.26 -19.63
C ASN A 206 3.55 0.46 -20.70
N TYR A 207 2.93 1.37 -21.44
CA TYR A 207 3.60 2.20 -22.43
C TYR A 207 4.67 3.08 -21.78
N ASP A 208 4.30 3.83 -20.74
CA ASP A 208 5.21 4.68 -19.98
C ASP A 208 6.36 3.89 -19.38
N ASN A 209 6.03 2.78 -18.72
CA ASN A 209 7.03 1.89 -18.12
C ASN A 209 7.98 1.32 -19.17
N ALA A 210 7.48 0.89 -20.32
CA ALA A 210 8.31 0.34 -21.40
C ALA A 210 9.30 1.37 -21.95
N ILE A 211 8.91 2.64 -22.07
CA ILE A 211 9.80 3.74 -22.45
C ILE A 211 10.90 3.93 -21.40
N VAL A 212 10.50 4.04 -20.13
CA VAL A 212 11.46 4.24 -19.03
C VAL A 212 12.41 3.06 -18.91
N ASP A 213 11.91 1.84 -18.95
CA ASP A 213 12.70 0.61 -18.88
C ASP A 213 13.70 0.51 -20.06
N TYR A 214 13.24 0.86 -21.26
CA TYR A 214 14.12 0.93 -22.43
C TYR A 214 15.29 1.90 -22.19
N LEU A 215 15.00 3.10 -21.73
CA LEU A 215 16.01 4.11 -21.46
C LEU A 215 16.95 3.69 -20.32
N MET A 216 16.40 3.11 -19.24
CA MET A 216 17.19 2.58 -18.13
C MET A 216 18.14 1.45 -18.55
N ALA A 217 17.68 0.56 -19.40
CA ALA A 217 18.46 -0.60 -19.87
C ALA A 217 19.53 -0.24 -20.90
N ASN A 218 19.27 0.78 -21.74
CA ASN A 218 20.14 1.11 -22.89
C ASN A 218 20.97 2.38 -22.70
N SER A 219 20.78 3.13 -21.60
CA SER A 219 21.65 4.25 -21.25
C SER A 219 22.90 3.76 -20.52
N THR A 220 24.00 4.52 -20.66
CA THR A 220 25.22 4.26 -19.88
C THR A 220 25.48 5.39 -18.91
N PHE A 221 25.86 5.02 -17.68
CA PHE A 221 26.05 5.97 -16.60
C PHE A 221 27.52 6.02 -16.18
N LYS A 222 27.99 7.20 -15.85
CA LYS A 222 29.23 7.42 -15.11
C LYS A 222 28.95 7.32 -13.61
N GLU A 223 29.90 7.73 -12.76
CA GLU A 223 29.66 7.88 -11.32
C GLU A 223 28.47 8.82 -11.09
N LEU A 224 27.49 8.34 -10.31
CA LEU A 224 26.26 9.09 -10.08
C LEU A 224 26.50 10.27 -9.13
N PRO A 225 25.80 11.41 -9.32
CA PRO A 225 25.88 12.56 -8.43
C PRO A 225 25.42 12.17 -7.02
N ALA A 226 26.32 12.36 -6.05
CA ALA A 226 26.02 12.07 -4.65
C ALA A 226 24.87 12.92 -4.09
N GLU A 227 24.67 14.10 -4.63
CA GLU A 227 23.63 15.04 -4.26
C GLU A 227 22.24 14.44 -4.46
N ILE A 228 21.97 13.83 -5.63
CA ILE A 228 20.68 13.19 -5.94
C ILE A 228 20.49 11.94 -5.09
N THR A 229 21.50 11.09 -5.01
CA THR A 229 21.41 9.87 -4.19
C THR A 229 21.17 10.21 -2.71
N SER A 230 21.88 11.22 -2.18
CA SER A 230 21.68 11.68 -0.80
C SER A 230 20.29 12.26 -0.56
N TYR A 231 19.70 12.92 -1.54
CA TYR A 231 18.32 13.40 -1.48
C TYR A 231 17.35 12.22 -1.27
N TYR A 232 17.45 11.15 -2.08
CA TYR A 232 16.58 9.99 -1.96
C TYR A 232 16.79 9.22 -0.64
N ILE A 233 18.04 9.14 -0.16
CA ILE A 233 18.34 8.58 1.16
C ILE A 233 17.65 9.39 2.27
N ARG A 234 17.76 10.71 2.25
CA ARG A 234 17.11 11.58 3.25
C ARG A 234 15.61 11.51 3.19
N MET A 235 15.01 11.51 1.99
CA MET A 235 13.58 11.33 1.77
C MET A 235 13.09 10.01 2.39
N PHE A 236 13.78 8.92 2.09
CA PHE A 236 13.47 7.59 2.63
C PHE A 236 13.55 7.56 4.16
N LEU A 237 14.64 8.06 4.74
CA LEU A 237 14.82 8.11 6.19
C LEU A 237 13.77 9.00 6.87
N ASN A 238 13.45 10.16 6.29
CA ASN A 238 12.41 11.04 6.80
C ASN A 238 11.04 10.34 6.82
N HIS A 239 10.68 9.71 5.72
CA HIS A 239 9.41 8.98 5.60
C HIS A 239 9.27 7.89 6.68
N TYR A 240 10.28 7.02 6.83
CA TYR A 240 10.24 5.97 7.85
C TYR A 240 10.35 6.50 9.27
N ASN A 241 11.04 7.63 9.48
CA ASN A 241 11.09 8.29 10.79
C ASN A 241 9.73 8.87 11.20
N GLN A 242 8.94 9.39 10.26
CA GLN A 242 7.57 9.82 10.52
C GLN A 242 6.70 8.64 10.98
N TYR A 243 6.78 7.48 10.32
CA TYR A 243 6.09 6.27 10.78
C TYR A 243 6.56 5.83 12.16
N ALA A 244 7.86 5.72 12.38
CA ALA A 244 8.42 5.34 13.68
C ALA A 244 7.88 6.24 14.80
N THR A 245 7.89 7.56 14.57
CA THR A 245 7.39 8.56 15.51
C THR A 245 5.89 8.38 15.79
N ALA A 246 5.08 8.11 14.76
CA ALA A 246 3.64 7.87 14.92
C ALA A 246 3.34 6.66 15.82
N TYR A 247 4.21 5.65 15.79
CA TYR A 247 4.14 4.48 16.67
C TYR A 247 4.92 4.64 17.98
N SER A 248 5.44 5.84 18.30
CA SER A 248 6.27 6.11 19.48
C SER A 248 7.53 5.23 19.54
N MET A 249 8.11 4.95 18.39
CA MET A 249 9.36 4.17 18.22
C MET A 249 10.47 5.06 17.70
N ASP A 250 11.73 4.67 17.93
CA ASP A 250 12.84 5.19 17.15
C ASP A 250 12.97 4.41 15.82
N LEU A 251 13.74 4.97 14.87
CA LEU A 251 13.89 4.41 13.54
C LEU A 251 14.54 3.00 13.55
N ASN A 252 15.43 2.68 14.54
CA ASN A 252 15.99 1.34 14.66
C ASN A 252 14.94 0.32 15.12
N ALA A 253 14.12 0.69 16.13
CA ALA A 253 13.04 -0.15 16.60
C ALA A 253 12.02 -0.40 15.47
N PHE A 254 11.69 0.64 14.71
CA PHE A 254 10.80 0.51 13.56
C PHE A 254 11.40 -0.42 12.48
N ALA A 255 12.67 -0.25 12.12
CA ALA A 255 13.34 -1.12 11.14
C ALA A 255 13.30 -2.60 11.57
N GLN A 256 13.39 -2.88 12.88
CA GLN A 256 13.26 -4.24 13.41
C GLN A 256 11.86 -4.83 13.21
N THR A 257 10.80 -4.01 13.32
CA THR A 257 9.44 -4.48 13.00
C THR A 257 9.27 -4.82 11.52
N GLN A 258 10.10 -4.23 10.65
CA GLN A 258 10.13 -4.52 9.22
C GLN A 258 11.08 -5.69 8.85
N GLY A 259 11.64 -6.38 9.85
CA GLY A 259 12.52 -7.55 9.66
C GLY A 259 13.99 -7.22 9.43
N TYR A 260 14.41 -5.97 9.56
CA TYR A 260 15.83 -5.58 9.50
C TYR A 260 16.48 -5.60 10.87
N THR A 261 17.80 -5.78 10.93
CA THR A 261 18.55 -5.77 12.19
C THR A 261 18.73 -4.36 12.76
N SER A 262 18.68 -3.33 11.92
CA SER A 262 18.83 -1.92 12.27
C SER A 262 18.36 -1.03 11.11
N ALA A 263 18.23 0.26 11.35
CA ALA A 263 17.97 1.24 10.32
C ALA A 263 19.11 1.36 9.29
N ASP A 264 20.37 1.18 9.71
CA ASP A 264 21.51 1.11 8.78
C ASP A 264 21.43 -0.13 7.87
N ALA A 265 20.94 -1.26 8.38
CA ALA A 265 20.73 -2.46 7.57
C ALA A 265 19.57 -2.29 6.58
N MET A 266 18.50 -1.61 6.99
CA MET A 266 17.38 -1.24 6.12
C MET A 266 17.85 -0.31 4.99
N LEU A 267 18.65 0.70 5.33
CA LEU A 267 19.23 1.63 4.37
C LEU A 267 20.11 0.91 3.35
N ALA A 268 21.04 0.06 3.81
CA ALA A 268 21.92 -0.71 2.94
C ALA A 268 21.16 -1.69 2.02
N ALA A 269 20.05 -2.24 2.47
CA ALA A 269 19.19 -3.08 1.65
C ALA A 269 18.45 -2.30 0.55
N SER A 270 18.39 -0.98 0.66
CA SER A 270 17.71 -0.07 -0.26
C SER A 270 18.66 0.63 -1.26
N ASP A 271 19.96 0.34 -1.23
CA ASP A 271 20.96 1.01 -2.10
C ASP A 271 20.59 0.93 -3.59
N ALA A 272 20.18 -0.24 -4.08
CA ALA A 272 19.77 -0.42 -5.47
C ALA A 272 18.53 0.43 -5.84
N TYR A 273 17.64 0.66 -4.89
CA TYR A 273 16.47 1.53 -5.07
C TYR A 273 16.88 3.00 -5.23
N PHE A 274 17.80 3.49 -4.39
CA PHE A 274 18.30 4.86 -4.52
C PHE A 274 19.09 5.07 -5.80
N GLU A 275 19.89 4.08 -6.20
CA GLU A 275 20.59 4.11 -7.48
C GLU A 275 19.61 4.16 -8.66
N HIS A 276 18.54 3.38 -8.61
CA HIS A 276 17.49 3.37 -9.63
C HIS A 276 16.83 4.74 -9.77
N LEU A 277 16.37 5.35 -8.67
CA LEU A 277 15.74 6.67 -8.68
C LEU A 277 16.67 7.76 -9.20
N THR A 278 17.94 7.73 -8.76
CA THR A 278 18.96 8.68 -9.24
C THR A 278 19.17 8.57 -10.75
N LYS A 279 19.24 7.35 -11.27
CA LYS A 279 19.38 7.11 -12.71
C LYS A 279 18.17 7.57 -13.50
N GLN A 280 16.98 7.31 -12.98
CA GLN A 280 15.72 7.72 -13.60
C GLN A 280 15.65 9.25 -13.73
N ASP A 281 15.91 10.00 -12.65
CA ASP A 281 15.94 11.46 -12.70
C ASP A 281 16.97 11.99 -13.70
N LEU A 282 18.17 11.39 -13.71
CA LEU A 282 19.22 11.79 -14.68
C LEU A 282 18.79 11.53 -16.13
N ILE A 283 18.07 10.44 -16.40
CA ILE A 283 17.54 10.16 -17.74
C ILE A 283 16.55 11.24 -18.16
N PHE A 284 15.57 11.54 -17.32
CA PHE A 284 14.55 12.54 -17.63
C PHE A 284 15.19 13.91 -17.86
N GLN A 285 16.08 14.32 -16.96
CA GLN A 285 16.80 15.59 -17.14
C GLN A 285 17.70 15.57 -18.38
N ALA A 286 18.38 14.46 -18.71
CA ALA A 286 19.22 14.36 -19.90
C ALA A 286 18.41 14.43 -21.20
N VAL A 287 17.22 13.84 -21.25
CA VAL A 287 16.30 13.97 -22.39
C VAL A 287 15.83 15.42 -22.53
N ALA A 288 15.43 16.06 -21.42
CA ALA A 288 15.05 17.47 -21.41
C ALA A 288 16.20 18.37 -21.92
N GLU A 289 17.42 18.18 -21.43
CA GLU A 289 18.61 18.91 -21.89
C GLU A 289 18.88 18.67 -23.38
N ALA A 290 18.84 17.40 -23.85
CA ALA A 290 19.15 17.03 -25.22
C ALA A 290 18.13 17.60 -26.23
N LYS A 291 16.88 17.76 -25.83
CA LYS A 291 15.80 18.22 -26.69
C LYS A 291 15.35 19.65 -26.41
N SER A 292 15.89 20.27 -25.35
CA SER A 292 15.50 21.60 -24.87
C SER A 292 13.99 21.63 -24.52
N LEU A 293 13.53 20.59 -23.84
CA LEU A 293 12.16 20.50 -23.36
C LEU A 293 12.00 21.31 -22.08
N ALA A 294 10.85 21.93 -21.92
CA ALA A 294 10.47 22.61 -20.71
C ALA A 294 8.94 22.58 -20.59
N PRO A 295 8.38 22.40 -19.39
CA PRO A 295 6.94 22.52 -19.19
C PRO A 295 6.44 23.89 -19.60
N THR A 296 5.22 23.96 -20.11
CA THR A 296 4.50 25.22 -20.33
C THR A 296 4.10 25.84 -18.97
N GLN A 297 3.73 27.11 -18.98
CA GLN A 297 3.24 27.79 -17.78
C GLN A 297 1.97 27.12 -17.21
N GLU A 298 1.09 26.63 -18.07
CA GLU A 298 -0.13 25.92 -17.68
C GLU A 298 0.20 24.61 -16.96
N GLU A 299 1.15 23.82 -17.45
CA GLU A 299 1.62 22.57 -16.79
C GLU A 299 2.31 22.86 -15.44
N LEU A 300 3.04 23.95 -15.33
CA LEU A 300 3.63 24.37 -14.06
C LEU A 300 2.55 24.82 -13.05
N ASP A 301 1.57 25.56 -13.50
CA ASP A 301 0.47 26.05 -12.66
C ASP A 301 -0.38 24.85 -12.16
N ASP A 302 -0.65 23.87 -13.00
CA ASP A 302 -1.36 22.64 -12.65
C ASP A 302 -0.57 21.78 -11.68
N ALA A 303 0.74 21.61 -11.91
CA ALA A 303 1.62 20.90 -11.00
C ALA A 303 1.70 21.58 -9.63
N ASN A 304 1.79 22.93 -9.60
CA ASN A 304 1.78 23.70 -8.36
C ASN A 304 0.45 23.52 -7.62
N SER A 305 -0.68 23.61 -8.32
CA SER A 305 -2.00 23.41 -7.74
C SER A 305 -2.15 22.02 -7.10
N THR A 306 -1.51 21.01 -7.68
CA THR A 306 -1.64 19.61 -7.25
C THR A 306 -0.65 19.25 -6.14
N TYR A 307 0.58 19.72 -6.22
CA TYR A 307 1.70 19.19 -5.43
C TYR A 307 2.41 20.20 -4.53
N ALA A 308 2.37 21.52 -4.83
CA ALA A 308 3.23 22.49 -4.17
C ALA A 308 2.97 22.64 -2.67
N ASP A 309 1.71 22.55 -2.24
CA ASP A 309 1.34 22.64 -0.82
C ASP A 309 1.94 21.49 0.02
N THR A 310 2.15 20.33 -0.59
CA THR A 310 2.67 19.14 0.11
C THR A 310 4.19 18.98 -0.06
N TYR A 311 4.71 19.27 -1.26
CA TYR A 311 6.08 18.92 -1.64
C TYR A 311 6.93 20.14 -2.02
N GLY A 312 6.37 21.34 -2.06
CA GLY A 312 7.05 22.56 -2.49
C GLY A 312 7.05 22.74 -4.02
N GLU A 313 7.22 24.00 -4.45
CA GLU A 313 7.12 24.38 -5.87
C GLU A 313 8.16 23.70 -6.76
N ASN A 314 9.44 23.69 -6.35
CA ASN A 314 10.50 23.10 -7.19
C ASN A 314 10.28 21.59 -7.39
N ARG A 315 9.73 20.88 -6.39
CA ARG A 315 9.36 19.46 -6.54
C ARG A 315 8.16 19.27 -7.47
N ALA A 316 7.17 20.16 -7.40
CA ALA A 316 6.06 20.18 -8.35
C ALA A 316 6.55 20.42 -9.79
N HIS A 317 7.53 21.31 -9.97
CA HIS A 317 8.14 21.59 -11.26
C HIS A 317 8.98 20.41 -11.79
N LEU A 318 9.67 19.65 -10.94
CA LEU A 318 10.31 18.39 -11.36
C LEU A 318 9.27 17.40 -11.90
N ASN A 319 8.12 17.25 -11.23
CA ASN A 319 7.06 16.37 -11.71
C ASN A 319 6.52 16.85 -13.08
N ALA A 320 6.32 18.16 -13.27
CA ALA A 320 5.90 18.72 -14.55
C ALA A 320 6.95 18.49 -15.64
N LEU A 321 8.25 18.65 -15.32
CA LEU A 321 9.33 18.39 -16.25
C LEU A 321 9.37 16.91 -16.68
N GLN A 322 9.22 15.99 -15.73
CA GLN A 322 9.17 14.55 -16.01
C GLN A 322 7.98 14.17 -16.87
N ALA A 323 6.79 14.73 -16.61
CA ALA A 323 5.62 14.54 -17.44
C ALA A 323 5.85 15.07 -18.88
N CYS A 324 6.30 16.31 -19.02
CA CYS A 324 6.64 16.91 -20.33
C CYS A 324 7.65 16.07 -21.14
N VAL A 325 8.64 15.50 -20.47
CA VAL A 325 9.62 14.61 -21.11
C VAL A 325 8.97 13.29 -21.52
N LEU A 326 8.14 12.71 -20.69
CA LEU A 326 7.44 11.46 -20.98
C LEU A 326 6.49 11.63 -22.16
N ASP A 327 5.68 12.68 -22.17
CA ASP A 327 4.78 13.02 -23.28
C ASP A 327 5.55 13.15 -24.60
N TRP A 328 6.71 13.85 -24.56
CA TRP A 328 7.55 13.96 -25.74
C TRP A 328 8.09 12.61 -26.22
N LEU A 329 8.49 11.72 -25.29
CA LEU A 329 8.99 10.38 -25.61
C LEU A 329 7.88 9.51 -26.22
N GLU A 330 6.66 9.58 -25.66
CA GLU A 330 5.49 8.87 -26.17
C GLU A 330 5.12 9.29 -27.60
N GLU A 331 5.08 10.60 -27.85
CA GLU A 331 4.80 11.14 -29.18
C GLU A 331 5.80 10.68 -30.25
N ASN A 332 7.03 10.36 -29.86
CA ASN A 332 8.12 9.98 -30.75
C ASN A 332 8.41 8.47 -30.74
N ALA A 333 7.82 7.70 -29.83
CA ALA A 333 7.94 6.25 -29.83
C ALA A 333 7.05 5.61 -30.92
N THR A 334 7.36 4.39 -31.30
CA THR A 334 6.61 3.62 -32.29
C THR A 334 6.27 2.26 -31.73
N VAL A 335 5.08 1.77 -32.02
CA VAL A 335 4.65 0.41 -31.62
C VAL A 335 4.63 -0.49 -32.85
N ALA A 336 5.23 -1.69 -32.76
CA ALA A 336 5.38 -2.66 -33.84
C ALA A 336 4.94 -4.09 -33.48
#